data_2b2d956a7a3b03bf6356a86cf18139f5
#
_entry.id   2b2d956a7a3b03bf6356a86cf18139f5
#
_cell.length_a   1.000
_cell.length_b   1.000
_cell.length_c   1.000
_cell.angle_alpha   90.00
_cell.angle_beta   90.00
_cell.angle_gamma   90.00
#
_symmetry.space_group_name_H-M   'P 1'
#
loop_
_entity.id
_entity.type
_entity.pdbx_description
1 polymer ?
#
loop_
_entity_poly.entity_id
_entity_poly.type
_entity_poly.pdbx_seq_one_letter_code
_entity_poly.pdbx_strand_id
1 'polypeptide(L)'
;IFFIIFLNVKAEVVNKKYFKNEQGILAIMYHRFEENKYPSTNIRLDIFKKHINLIKENNLHFYNPGEFSINFEKVKKQKKILLTIDDAFTSFYENAWPILKQEKIPFILFVSTEAVGNKGYMSWDQIKEVEKENFAYIGNHSHSHDYLTKFTFQKFVEDIEESIKIFKNKLGYNPIYFSYPFGEYNLEQKNYISNNFEFAFGQHSGVIDLNKDRYELPRFPINEKYGEIKRFKEVISYLPLQYKIIKPENKFMNDGENPPKMTIEFFKDQKNLENINCFSNEGSKWRKTKIVLIDNVLTVSYTHLTLPTNTVV
;
A
#
# COMPACT_ATOMS: atom_id res chain seq x y z
N ILE A 1 34.78 -27.44 33.82
CA ILE A 1 35.31 -26.61 32.71
C ILE A 1 34.23 -26.61 31.65
N PHE A 2 33.45 -25.52 31.55
CA PHE A 2 32.46 -25.32 30.48
C PHE A 2 33.16 -24.63 29.31
N PHE A 3 33.19 -25.27 28.15
CA PHE A 3 33.59 -24.64 26.90
C PHE A 3 32.39 -23.96 26.28
N ILE A 4 32.39 -22.62 26.25
CA ILE A 4 31.45 -21.80 25.49
C ILE A 4 32.00 -21.68 24.07
N ILE A 5 31.40 -22.40 23.12
CA ILE A 5 31.69 -22.25 21.68
C ILE A 5 30.92 -21.05 21.18
N PHE A 6 31.62 -19.93 20.93
CA PHE A 6 31.07 -18.82 20.16
C PHE A 6 31.00 -19.21 18.70
N LEU A 7 29.82 -19.57 18.23
CA LEU A 7 29.52 -19.63 16.79
C LEU A 7 29.43 -18.20 16.27
N ASN A 8 30.48 -17.75 15.58
CA ASN A 8 30.44 -16.57 14.74
C ASN A 8 29.49 -16.84 13.57
N VAL A 9 28.22 -16.47 13.73
CA VAL A 9 27.30 -16.37 12.61
C VAL A 9 27.71 -15.13 11.82
N LYS A 10 28.57 -15.32 10.80
CA LYS A 10 28.72 -14.30 9.76
C LYS A 10 27.37 -14.18 9.08
N ALA A 11 26.72 -13.02 9.24
CA ALA A 11 25.61 -12.66 8.39
C ALA A 11 26.12 -12.73 6.93
N GLU A 12 25.70 -13.74 6.20
CA GLU A 12 25.86 -13.74 4.74
C GLU A 12 25.08 -12.52 4.24
N VAL A 13 25.83 -11.58 3.69
CA VAL A 13 25.26 -10.53 2.86
C VAL A 13 24.74 -11.25 1.62
N VAL A 14 23.48 -11.63 1.66
CA VAL A 14 22.78 -12.14 0.49
C VAL A 14 22.86 -11.04 -0.55
N ASN A 15 23.71 -11.21 -1.55
CA ASN A 15 23.72 -10.38 -2.75
C ASN A 15 22.36 -10.58 -3.43
N LYS A 16 21.37 -9.77 -3.03
CA LYS A 16 20.08 -9.73 -3.70
C LYS A 16 20.34 -9.31 -5.13
N LYS A 17 20.25 -10.27 -6.04
CA LYS A 17 20.27 -10.02 -7.48
C LYS A 17 18.99 -9.24 -7.77
N TYR A 18 19.10 -7.92 -7.92
CA TYR A 18 17.96 -7.07 -8.26
C TYR A 18 17.55 -7.37 -9.70
N PHE A 19 16.41 -8.02 -9.88
CA PHE A 19 15.81 -8.21 -11.18
C PHE A 19 15.09 -6.90 -11.56
N LYS A 20 15.30 -6.44 -12.78
CA LYS A 20 14.54 -5.31 -13.31
C LYS A 20 13.09 -5.76 -13.57
N ASN A 21 12.17 -5.36 -12.71
CA ASN A 21 10.75 -5.49 -12.98
C ASN A 21 10.25 -4.19 -13.63
N GLU A 22 10.30 -4.13 -14.96
CA GLU A 22 9.93 -2.92 -15.70
C GLU A 22 8.42 -2.68 -15.72
N GLN A 23 7.59 -3.65 -15.38
CA GLN A 23 6.15 -3.57 -15.50
C GLN A 23 5.43 -3.34 -14.16
N GLY A 24 5.81 -4.03 -13.11
CA GLY A 24 5.25 -3.92 -11.77
C GLY A 24 3.78 -4.32 -11.66
N ILE A 25 3.22 -4.11 -10.47
CA ILE A 25 1.78 -4.24 -10.20
C ILE A 25 1.27 -2.87 -9.74
N LEU A 26 0.27 -2.35 -10.41
CA LEU A 26 -0.36 -1.09 -10.04
C LEU A 26 -1.56 -1.38 -9.15
N ALA A 27 -1.42 -1.10 -7.85
CA ALA A 27 -2.50 -1.26 -6.90
C ALA A 27 -3.37 0.01 -6.84
N ILE A 28 -4.68 -0.17 -6.97
CA ILE A 28 -5.70 0.88 -6.91
C ILE A 28 -6.51 0.67 -5.63
N MET A 29 -6.69 1.74 -4.86
CA MET A 29 -7.39 1.71 -3.57
C MET A 29 -8.70 2.46 -3.65
N TYR A 30 -9.79 1.76 -3.38
CA TYR A 30 -11.15 2.30 -3.24
C TYR A 30 -11.62 2.13 -1.79
N HIS A 31 -12.73 2.82 -1.42
CA HIS A 31 -13.37 2.68 -0.11
C HIS A 31 -14.90 2.60 -0.27
N ARG A 32 -15.56 3.75 -0.57
CA ARG A 32 -17.01 3.90 -0.68
C ARG A 32 -17.47 3.98 -2.12
N PHE A 33 -18.73 3.60 -2.36
CA PHE A 33 -19.36 3.63 -3.69
C PHE A 33 -20.77 4.24 -3.59
N GLU A 34 -21.05 5.27 -4.39
CA GLU A 34 -22.35 5.99 -4.40
C GLU A 34 -22.69 6.71 -3.07
N GLU A 35 -21.71 7.01 -2.25
CA GLU A 35 -21.89 7.78 -1.02
C GLU A 35 -21.41 9.23 -1.18
N ASN A 36 -22.10 10.05 -1.97
CA ASN A 36 -21.70 11.42 -2.34
C ASN A 36 -21.45 12.37 -1.14
N LYS A 37 -21.93 12.00 0.05
CA LYS A 37 -21.66 12.72 1.29
C LYS A 37 -20.18 12.67 1.70
N TYR A 38 -19.43 11.68 1.21
CA TYR A 38 -18.03 11.43 1.58
C TYR A 38 -17.09 11.50 0.37
N PRO A 39 -16.98 12.65 -0.33
CA PRO A 39 -16.27 12.76 -1.61
C PRO A 39 -14.76 12.43 -1.52
N SER A 40 -14.16 12.48 -0.34
CA SER A 40 -12.76 12.14 -0.10
C SER A 40 -12.46 10.64 -0.13
N THR A 41 -13.47 9.78 0.03
CA THR A 41 -13.35 8.33 0.03
C THR A 41 -14.33 7.66 -0.95
N ASN A 42 -15.29 8.40 -1.50
CA ASN A 42 -16.31 7.92 -2.41
C ASN A 42 -15.85 7.88 -3.87
N ILE A 43 -16.43 6.98 -4.63
CA ILE A 43 -16.43 6.99 -6.09
C ILE A 43 -17.83 6.67 -6.61
N ARG A 44 -18.29 7.39 -7.64
CA ARG A 44 -19.54 7.09 -8.33
C ARG A 44 -19.42 5.80 -9.12
N LEU A 45 -20.48 5.03 -9.16
CA LEU A 45 -20.50 3.71 -9.80
C LEU A 45 -20.32 3.78 -11.32
N ASP A 46 -20.80 4.85 -11.97
CA ASP A 46 -20.59 5.06 -13.40
C ASP A 46 -19.09 5.28 -13.73
N ILE A 47 -18.36 5.97 -12.83
CA ILE A 47 -16.91 6.18 -12.96
C ILE A 47 -16.14 4.89 -12.66
N PHE A 48 -16.53 4.14 -11.63
CA PHE A 48 -15.95 2.84 -11.32
C PHE A 48 -16.07 1.87 -12.51
N LYS A 49 -17.25 1.78 -13.14
CA LYS A 49 -17.47 0.98 -14.36
C LYS A 49 -16.57 1.43 -15.52
N LYS A 50 -16.38 2.76 -15.69
CA LYS A 50 -15.45 3.30 -16.69
C LYS A 50 -14.00 2.92 -16.39
N HIS A 51 -13.57 2.90 -15.11
CA HIS A 51 -12.24 2.43 -14.73
C HIS A 51 -12.02 0.96 -15.12
N ILE A 52 -12.98 0.08 -14.83
CA ILE A 52 -12.90 -1.34 -15.21
C ILE A 52 -12.80 -1.47 -16.75
N ASN A 53 -13.63 -0.75 -17.50
CA ASN A 53 -13.60 -0.78 -18.96
C ASN A 53 -12.25 -0.28 -19.50
N LEU A 54 -11.72 0.83 -18.97
CA LEU A 54 -10.41 1.35 -19.38
C LEU A 54 -9.27 0.35 -19.14
N ILE A 55 -9.30 -0.39 -18.03
CA ILE A 55 -8.31 -1.44 -17.78
C ILE A 55 -8.38 -2.50 -18.88
N LYS A 56 -9.58 -2.95 -19.23
CA LYS A 56 -9.80 -3.97 -20.28
C LYS A 56 -9.44 -3.45 -21.67
N GLU A 57 -9.88 -2.25 -22.03
CA GLU A 57 -9.63 -1.62 -23.34
C GLU A 57 -8.12 -1.39 -23.60
N ASN A 58 -7.34 -1.20 -22.54
CA ASN A 58 -5.87 -1.08 -22.62
C ASN A 58 -5.15 -2.43 -22.55
N ASN A 59 -5.85 -3.55 -22.63
CA ASN A 59 -5.31 -4.91 -22.52
C ASN A 59 -4.50 -5.14 -21.22
N LEU A 60 -4.88 -4.44 -20.13
CA LEU A 60 -4.32 -4.65 -18.81
C LEU A 60 -5.07 -5.79 -18.12
N HIS A 61 -4.35 -6.58 -17.34
CA HIS A 61 -4.93 -7.73 -16.65
C HIS A 61 -5.11 -7.42 -15.16
N PHE A 62 -6.23 -7.86 -14.60
CA PHE A 62 -6.39 -7.83 -13.15
C PHE A 62 -5.45 -8.85 -12.49
N TYR A 63 -4.77 -8.40 -11.45
CA TYR A 63 -3.86 -9.24 -10.69
C TYR A 63 -4.63 -10.04 -9.63
N ASN A 64 -4.46 -11.35 -9.64
CA ASN A 64 -5.01 -12.19 -8.60
C ASN A 64 -4.11 -12.13 -7.36
N PRO A 65 -4.58 -11.63 -6.20
CA PRO A 65 -3.78 -11.55 -4.98
C PRO A 65 -3.15 -12.88 -4.56
N GLY A 66 -3.81 -14.03 -4.79
CA GLY A 66 -3.24 -15.34 -4.50
C GLY A 66 -1.92 -15.65 -5.24
N GLU A 67 -1.60 -14.89 -6.30
CA GLU A 67 -0.31 -15.02 -6.99
C GLU A 67 0.86 -14.39 -6.20
N PHE A 68 0.60 -13.50 -5.22
CA PHE A 68 1.67 -12.87 -4.43
C PHE A 68 2.54 -13.88 -3.69
N SER A 69 1.93 -14.80 -2.97
CA SER A 69 2.64 -15.81 -2.19
C SER A 69 3.39 -16.83 -3.07
N ILE A 70 2.88 -17.08 -4.28
CA ILE A 70 3.44 -18.11 -5.18
C ILE A 70 4.51 -17.51 -6.12
N ASN A 71 4.33 -16.28 -6.57
CA ASN A 71 5.06 -15.71 -7.70
C ASN A 71 5.60 -14.31 -7.45
N PHE A 72 5.79 -13.89 -6.19
CA PHE A 72 6.32 -12.55 -5.90
C PHE A 72 7.63 -12.27 -6.66
N GLU A 73 8.43 -13.29 -6.94
CA GLU A 73 9.68 -13.19 -7.70
C GLU A 73 9.56 -13.55 -9.19
N LYS A 74 8.38 -14.02 -9.65
CA LYS A 74 8.21 -14.59 -11.02
C LYS A 74 7.18 -13.86 -11.86
N VAL A 75 7.07 -12.54 -11.76
CA VAL A 75 6.07 -11.80 -12.53
C VAL A 75 6.38 -11.87 -14.03
N LYS A 76 5.39 -12.32 -14.81
CA LYS A 76 5.41 -12.22 -16.27
C LYS A 76 5.50 -10.76 -16.69
N LYS A 77 6.16 -10.48 -17.83
CA LYS A 77 6.41 -9.14 -18.41
C LYS A 77 5.14 -8.31 -18.75
N GLN A 78 4.03 -8.54 -18.08
CA GLN A 78 2.77 -7.84 -18.34
C GLN A 78 2.39 -7.01 -17.12
N LYS A 79 2.07 -5.74 -17.36
CA LYS A 79 1.53 -4.86 -16.34
C LYS A 79 0.18 -5.39 -15.84
N LYS A 80 0.03 -5.44 -14.54
CA LYS A 80 -1.18 -5.94 -13.89
C LYS A 80 -1.75 -4.90 -12.94
N ILE A 81 -3.06 -4.93 -12.79
CA ILE A 81 -3.82 -4.02 -11.93
C ILE A 81 -4.38 -4.82 -10.77
N LEU A 82 -4.00 -4.44 -9.55
CA LEU A 82 -4.57 -4.96 -8.31
C LEU A 82 -5.65 -4.00 -7.80
N LEU A 83 -6.84 -4.52 -7.56
CA LEU A 83 -7.87 -3.77 -6.87
C LEU A 83 -7.80 -4.03 -5.36
N THR A 84 -7.87 -2.98 -4.57
CA THR A 84 -8.00 -3.05 -3.12
C THR A 84 -9.14 -2.16 -2.66
N ILE A 85 -9.91 -2.63 -1.67
CA ILE A 85 -11.04 -1.93 -1.09
C ILE A 85 -10.81 -1.87 0.41
N ASP A 86 -10.76 -0.68 0.98
CA ASP A 86 -10.52 -0.49 2.40
C ASP A 86 -11.85 -0.29 3.17
N ASP A 87 -11.84 -0.56 4.47
CA ASP A 87 -12.86 -0.33 5.49
C ASP A 87 -14.09 -1.25 5.44
N ALA A 88 -14.30 -2.02 4.41
CA ALA A 88 -15.49 -2.89 4.27
C ALA A 88 -16.83 -2.13 4.47
N PHE A 89 -17.01 -0.98 3.83
CA PHE A 89 -18.27 -0.24 3.87
C PHE A 89 -19.43 -1.01 3.22
N THR A 90 -20.64 -0.85 3.76
CA THR A 90 -21.86 -1.44 3.17
C THR A 90 -22.06 -1.02 1.72
N SER A 91 -21.67 0.21 1.37
CA SER A 91 -21.77 0.71 -0.01
C SER A 91 -20.91 -0.06 -1.01
N PHE A 92 -19.79 -0.64 -0.59
CA PHE A 92 -19.03 -1.58 -1.44
C PHE A 92 -19.85 -2.83 -1.73
N TYR A 93 -20.41 -3.45 -0.68
CA TYR A 93 -21.19 -4.68 -0.82
C TYR A 93 -22.43 -4.50 -1.69
N GLU A 94 -23.13 -3.38 -1.54
CA GLU A 94 -24.37 -3.10 -2.26
C GLU A 94 -24.13 -2.68 -3.72
N ASN A 95 -23.08 -1.93 -4.00
CA ASN A 95 -22.90 -1.27 -5.30
C ASN A 95 -21.78 -1.88 -6.17
N ALA A 96 -20.57 -2.08 -5.60
CA ALA A 96 -19.42 -2.53 -6.39
C ALA A 96 -19.26 -4.06 -6.40
N TRP A 97 -19.55 -4.73 -5.30
CA TRP A 97 -19.43 -6.18 -5.18
C TRP A 97 -20.21 -6.95 -6.26
N PRO A 98 -21.49 -6.62 -6.57
CA PRO A 98 -22.23 -7.30 -7.65
C PRO A 98 -21.50 -7.24 -8.99
N ILE A 99 -20.83 -6.14 -9.31
CA ILE A 99 -20.06 -5.97 -10.55
C ILE A 99 -18.81 -6.86 -10.54
N LEU A 100 -18.03 -6.78 -9.45
CA LEU A 100 -16.81 -7.59 -9.31
C LEU A 100 -17.14 -9.09 -9.33
N LYS A 101 -18.24 -9.49 -8.69
CA LYS A 101 -18.74 -10.87 -8.70
C LYS A 101 -19.12 -11.35 -10.08
N GLN A 102 -19.92 -10.57 -10.80
CA GLN A 102 -20.36 -10.90 -12.16
C GLN A 102 -19.17 -11.06 -13.12
N GLU A 103 -18.17 -10.18 -12.99
CA GLU A 103 -17.03 -10.15 -13.89
C GLU A 103 -15.83 -10.98 -13.40
N LYS A 104 -15.93 -11.58 -12.21
CA LYS A 104 -14.88 -12.35 -11.53
C LYS A 104 -13.57 -11.58 -11.43
N ILE A 105 -13.66 -10.29 -11.10
CA ILE A 105 -12.50 -9.42 -10.99
C ILE A 105 -11.86 -9.62 -9.60
N PRO A 106 -10.56 -10.01 -9.54
CA PRO A 106 -9.87 -10.22 -8.27
C PRO A 106 -9.63 -8.92 -7.49
N PHE A 107 -9.72 -9.00 -6.16
CA PHE A 107 -9.44 -7.87 -5.27
C PHE A 107 -9.09 -8.33 -3.85
N ILE A 108 -8.59 -7.39 -3.04
CA ILE A 108 -8.44 -7.56 -1.59
C ILE A 108 -9.43 -6.61 -0.91
N LEU A 109 -10.22 -7.13 0.03
CA LEU A 109 -11.07 -6.35 0.93
C LEU A 109 -10.37 -6.25 2.29
N PHE A 110 -9.90 -5.07 2.65
CA PHE A 110 -9.30 -4.80 3.96
C PHE A 110 -10.36 -4.42 4.98
N VAL A 111 -10.38 -5.15 6.09
CA VAL A 111 -11.44 -5.08 7.09
C VAL A 111 -10.88 -4.61 8.43
N SER A 112 -11.41 -3.52 8.95
CA SER A 112 -11.19 -3.07 10.32
C SER A 112 -12.22 -3.74 11.24
N THR A 113 -11.74 -4.55 12.20
CA THR A 113 -12.61 -5.51 12.89
C THR A 113 -13.59 -4.88 13.87
N GLU A 114 -13.29 -3.71 14.46
CA GLU A 114 -14.20 -2.98 15.35
C GLU A 114 -15.41 -2.39 14.61
N ALA A 115 -15.21 -2.01 13.35
CA ALA A 115 -16.26 -1.38 12.56
C ALA A 115 -17.31 -2.37 12.05
N VAL A 116 -16.97 -3.66 11.94
CA VAL A 116 -17.85 -4.67 11.34
C VAL A 116 -19.18 -4.79 12.08
N GLY A 117 -20.28 -4.67 11.35
CA GLY A 117 -21.65 -4.73 11.89
C GLY A 117 -22.17 -3.39 12.40
N ASN A 118 -21.35 -2.35 12.47
CA ASN A 118 -21.81 -1.00 12.76
C ASN A 118 -22.54 -0.40 11.56
N LYS A 119 -23.33 0.64 11.81
CA LYS A 119 -24.07 1.35 10.73
C LYS A 119 -23.12 1.86 9.65
N GLY A 120 -23.35 1.43 8.41
CA GLY A 120 -22.56 1.80 7.24
C GLY A 120 -21.39 0.86 6.91
N TYR A 121 -21.18 -0.16 7.72
CA TYR A 121 -20.18 -1.19 7.51
C TYR A 121 -20.82 -2.57 7.26
N MET A 122 -20.11 -3.42 6.55
CA MET A 122 -20.53 -4.80 6.29
C MET A 122 -20.64 -5.60 7.58
N SER A 123 -21.55 -6.55 7.60
CA SER A 123 -21.60 -7.60 8.63
C SER A 123 -20.58 -8.71 8.35
N TRP A 124 -20.26 -9.52 9.36
CA TRP A 124 -19.43 -10.71 9.16
C TRP A 124 -20.04 -11.72 8.17
N ASP A 125 -21.36 -11.80 8.08
CA ASP A 125 -22.02 -12.71 7.11
C ASP A 125 -21.83 -12.22 5.68
N GLN A 126 -21.89 -10.90 5.45
CA GLN A 126 -21.58 -10.29 4.15
C GLN A 126 -20.11 -10.48 3.77
N ILE A 127 -19.18 -10.32 4.73
CA ILE A 127 -17.74 -10.56 4.51
C ILE A 127 -17.49 -12.02 4.14
N LYS A 128 -18.11 -12.96 4.84
CA LYS A 128 -18.04 -14.39 4.53
C LYS A 128 -18.65 -14.75 3.16
N GLU A 129 -19.72 -14.06 2.75
CA GLU A 129 -20.28 -14.26 1.42
C GLU A 129 -19.28 -13.84 0.35
N VAL A 130 -18.63 -12.68 0.51
CA VAL A 130 -17.58 -12.20 -0.40
C VAL A 130 -16.41 -13.17 -0.46
N GLU A 131 -15.94 -13.65 0.70
CA GLU A 131 -14.80 -14.56 0.83
C GLU A 131 -14.99 -15.92 0.13
N LYS A 132 -16.24 -16.40 -0.01
CA LYS A 132 -16.52 -17.67 -0.71
C LYS A 132 -16.08 -17.70 -2.16
N GLU A 133 -15.91 -16.53 -2.78
CA GLU A 133 -15.46 -16.44 -4.18
C GLU A 133 -13.94 -16.55 -4.26
N ASN A 134 -13.43 -17.42 -5.11
CA ASN A 134 -12.01 -17.73 -5.25
C ASN A 134 -11.12 -16.60 -5.81
N PHE A 135 -11.71 -15.47 -6.13
CA PHE A 135 -11.04 -14.24 -6.59
C PHE A 135 -11.14 -13.09 -5.56
N ALA A 136 -11.85 -13.29 -4.47
CA ALA A 136 -12.00 -12.32 -3.39
C ALA A 136 -11.10 -12.71 -2.19
N TYR A 137 -10.28 -11.78 -1.75
CA TYR A 137 -9.33 -12.00 -0.65
C TYR A 137 -9.64 -11.04 0.48
N ILE A 138 -9.60 -11.53 1.72
CA ILE A 138 -9.77 -10.69 2.90
C ILE A 138 -8.39 -10.29 3.43
N GLY A 139 -8.23 -9.01 3.76
CA GLY A 139 -7.07 -8.44 4.41
C GLY A 139 -7.43 -7.83 5.77
N ASN A 140 -6.45 -7.71 6.64
CA ASN A 140 -6.58 -7.08 7.95
C ASN A 140 -6.30 -5.56 7.83
N HIS A 141 -7.14 -4.72 8.47
CA HIS A 141 -6.99 -3.27 8.50
C HIS A 141 -6.98 -2.73 9.93
N SER A 142 -6.31 -3.45 10.85
CA SER A 142 -6.29 -3.24 12.31
C SER A 142 -7.64 -3.56 13.00
N HIS A 143 -7.69 -3.34 14.31
CA HIS A 143 -8.94 -3.41 15.06
C HIS A 143 -9.66 -2.07 15.04
N SER A 144 -9.04 -1.04 15.59
CA SER A 144 -9.67 0.26 15.84
C SER A 144 -9.73 1.18 14.61
N HIS A 145 -8.89 0.98 13.59
CA HIS A 145 -8.69 1.93 12.50
C HIS A 145 -8.28 3.34 12.98
N ASP A 146 -7.56 3.43 14.09
CA ASP A 146 -7.03 4.68 14.60
C ASP A 146 -5.71 5.07 13.91
N TYR A 147 -5.20 6.27 14.21
CA TYR A 147 -3.82 6.68 13.88
C TYR A 147 -2.82 5.89 14.71
N LEU A 148 -2.49 4.66 14.27
CA LEU A 148 -1.67 3.71 15.01
C LEU A 148 -0.29 4.25 15.36
N THR A 149 0.25 5.18 14.57
CA THR A 149 1.52 5.86 14.85
C THR A 149 1.51 6.74 16.10
N LYS A 150 0.31 7.09 16.61
CA LYS A 150 0.13 7.83 17.87
C LYS A 150 0.00 6.91 19.08
N PHE A 151 -0.10 5.61 18.87
CA PHE A 151 -0.16 4.64 19.97
C PHE A 151 1.23 4.41 20.55
N THR A 152 1.29 4.06 21.84
CA THR A 152 2.47 3.37 22.37
C THR A 152 2.62 2.04 21.63
N PHE A 153 3.83 1.50 21.55
CA PHE A 153 4.06 0.24 20.89
C PHE A 153 3.20 -0.90 21.48
N GLN A 154 3.07 -0.93 22.81
CA GLN A 154 2.23 -1.90 23.50
C GLN A 154 0.76 -1.81 23.05
N LYS A 155 0.18 -0.60 23.02
CA LYS A 155 -1.21 -0.39 22.55
C LYS A 155 -1.37 -0.76 21.06
N PHE A 156 -0.37 -0.50 20.24
CA PHE A 156 -0.36 -0.93 18.84
C PHE A 156 -0.40 -2.46 18.72
N VAL A 157 0.43 -3.16 19.51
CA VAL A 157 0.44 -4.64 19.53
C VAL A 157 -0.92 -5.18 19.95
N GLU A 158 -1.52 -4.64 21.03
CA GLU A 158 -2.84 -5.04 21.51
C GLU A 158 -3.94 -4.87 20.46
N ASP A 159 -3.93 -3.77 19.71
CA ASP A 159 -4.88 -3.51 18.62
C ASP A 159 -4.74 -4.57 17.49
N ILE A 160 -3.52 -4.86 17.07
CA ILE A 160 -3.26 -5.84 16.01
C ILE A 160 -3.62 -7.26 16.49
N GLU A 161 -3.25 -7.63 17.70
CA GLU A 161 -3.57 -8.95 18.26
C GLU A 161 -5.07 -9.17 18.42
N GLU A 162 -5.83 -8.15 18.85
CA GLU A 162 -7.29 -8.24 18.93
C GLU A 162 -7.89 -8.43 17.53
N SER A 163 -7.42 -7.71 16.52
CA SER A 163 -7.88 -7.93 15.15
C SER A 163 -7.60 -9.36 14.66
N ILE A 164 -6.39 -9.89 14.89
CA ILE A 164 -6.00 -11.25 14.51
C ILE A 164 -6.89 -12.29 15.21
N LYS A 165 -7.16 -12.10 16.49
CA LYS A 165 -8.04 -12.98 17.28
C LYS A 165 -9.47 -13.00 16.73
N ILE A 166 -10.01 -11.81 16.36
CA ILE A 166 -11.35 -11.70 15.79
C ILE A 166 -11.39 -12.40 14.42
N PHE A 167 -10.41 -12.20 13.54
CA PHE A 167 -10.36 -12.90 12.26
C PHE A 167 -10.32 -14.42 12.43
N LYS A 168 -9.47 -14.93 13.32
CA LYS A 168 -9.43 -16.39 13.64
C LYS A 168 -10.78 -16.91 14.14
N ASN A 169 -11.48 -16.15 14.97
CA ASN A 169 -12.79 -16.53 15.47
C ASN A 169 -13.89 -16.48 14.40
N LYS A 170 -13.85 -15.52 13.49
CA LYS A 170 -14.90 -15.27 12.49
C LYS A 170 -14.70 -16.02 11.19
N LEU A 171 -13.45 -16.11 10.70
CA LEU A 171 -13.09 -16.72 9.41
C LEU A 171 -12.30 -18.03 9.56
N GLY A 172 -11.76 -18.32 10.74
CA GLY A 172 -10.96 -19.52 11.00
C GLY A 172 -9.47 -19.37 10.72
N TYR A 173 -9.02 -18.21 10.24
CA TYR A 173 -7.61 -17.94 9.92
C TYR A 173 -7.24 -16.47 10.18
N ASN A 174 -5.94 -16.16 10.15
CA ASN A 174 -5.44 -14.78 10.07
C ASN A 174 -5.17 -14.43 8.61
N PRO A 175 -5.73 -13.30 8.06
CA PRO A 175 -5.40 -12.84 6.73
C PRO A 175 -3.90 -12.63 6.55
N ILE A 176 -3.37 -12.98 5.37
CA ILE A 176 -1.94 -12.78 5.05
C ILE A 176 -1.63 -11.35 4.59
N TYR A 177 -2.65 -10.58 4.24
CA TYR A 177 -2.54 -9.18 3.79
C TYR A 177 -2.89 -8.24 4.92
N PHE A 178 -2.10 -7.18 5.08
CA PHE A 178 -2.37 -6.08 5.99
C PHE A 178 -2.43 -4.75 5.23
N SER A 179 -3.26 -3.82 5.66
CA SER A 179 -3.23 -2.42 5.20
C SER A 179 -3.09 -1.51 6.42
N TYR A 180 -2.09 -0.63 6.39
CA TYR A 180 -1.92 0.36 7.46
C TYR A 180 -3.05 1.39 7.39
N PRO A 181 -3.83 1.61 8.47
CA PRO A 181 -4.78 2.73 8.54
C PRO A 181 -4.09 4.05 8.19
N PHE A 182 -4.73 4.85 7.32
CA PHE A 182 -4.18 6.09 6.77
C PHE A 182 -2.85 5.94 6.00
N GLY A 183 -2.34 4.71 5.84
CA GLY A 183 -1.05 4.41 5.24
C GLY A 183 0.17 4.76 6.10
N GLU A 184 -0.06 5.10 7.38
CA GLU A 184 0.99 5.55 8.30
C GLU A 184 1.56 4.40 9.15
N TYR A 185 2.88 4.36 9.26
CA TYR A 185 3.62 3.40 10.08
C TYR A 185 5.03 3.91 10.38
N ASN A 186 5.60 3.47 11.49
CA ASN A 186 7.03 3.61 11.79
C ASN A 186 7.75 2.25 11.61
N LEU A 187 9.08 2.24 11.72
CA LEU A 187 9.87 1.00 11.51
C LEU A 187 9.56 -0.09 12.53
N GLU A 188 9.31 0.26 13.78
CA GLU A 188 9.00 -0.70 14.84
C GLU A 188 7.67 -1.40 14.56
N GLN A 189 6.65 -0.63 14.16
CA GLN A 189 5.34 -1.16 13.73
C GLN A 189 5.46 -2.02 12.47
N LYS A 190 6.22 -1.57 11.45
CA LYS A 190 6.47 -2.36 10.23
C LYS A 190 7.14 -3.70 10.55
N ASN A 191 8.11 -3.71 11.45
CA ASN A 191 8.76 -4.95 11.89
C ASN A 191 7.78 -5.91 12.59
N TYR A 192 6.89 -5.39 13.43
CA TYR A 192 5.85 -6.21 14.05
C TYR A 192 4.89 -6.80 13.01
N ILE A 193 4.42 -5.97 12.08
CA ILE A 193 3.55 -6.42 10.98
C ILE A 193 4.22 -7.50 10.14
N SER A 194 5.51 -7.38 9.85
CA SER A 194 6.25 -8.36 9.04
C SER A 194 6.36 -9.75 9.70
N ASN A 195 6.19 -9.84 11.00
CA ASN A 195 6.18 -11.11 11.74
C ASN A 195 4.78 -11.78 11.76
N ASN A 196 3.72 -11.05 11.43
CA ASN A 196 2.34 -11.53 11.56
C ASN A 196 1.59 -11.64 10.22
N PHE A 197 2.10 -10.98 9.17
CA PHE A 197 1.50 -10.94 7.83
C PHE A 197 2.57 -11.19 6.76
N GLU A 198 2.15 -11.60 5.56
CA GLU A 198 3.09 -11.80 4.45
C GLU A 198 3.27 -10.53 3.61
N PHE A 199 2.26 -9.67 3.55
CA PHE A 199 2.28 -8.43 2.76
C PHE A 199 1.58 -7.30 3.50
N ALA A 200 2.13 -6.08 3.39
CA ALA A 200 1.47 -4.91 3.94
C ALA A 200 1.47 -3.73 2.96
N PHE A 201 0.36 -3.00 2.95
CA PHE A 201 0.07 -1.93 2.01
C PHE A 201 -0.02 -0.58 2.73
N GLY A 202 0.72 0.40 2.19
CA GLY A 202 0.57 1.81 2.57
C GLY A 202 -0.47 2.53 1.71
N GLN A 203 -0.50 3.87 1.81
CA GLN A 203 -1.35 4.73 0.97
C GLN A 203 -0.51 5.71 0.10
N HIS A 204 0.81 5.60 0.13
CA HIS A 204 1.66 6.38 -0.77
C HIS A 204 1.50 5.90 -2.21
N SER A 205 1.45 6.85 -3.15
CA SER A 205 1.26 6.55 -4.57
C SER A 205 2.54 5.98 -5.19
N GLY A 206 2.40 4.86 -5.88
CA GLY A 206 3.49 4.21 -6.60
C GLY A 206 3.05 2.92 -7.25
N VAL A 207 3.88 2.39 -8.15
CA VAL A 207 3.70 1.06 -8.74
C VAL A 207 4.55 0.08 -7.95
N ILE A 208 3.97 -1.04 -7.54
CA ILE A 208 4.65 -2.08 -6.78
C ILE A 208 5.78 -2.67 -7.64
N ASP A 209 7.00 -2.54 -7.14
CA ASP A 209 8.16 -3.28 -7.62
C ASP A 209 8.35 -4.51 -6.73
N LEU A 210 8.20 -5.70 -7.30
CA LEU A 210 8.27 -6.95 -6.56
C LEU A 210 9.66 -7.28 -5.96
N ASN A 211 10.67 -6.47 -6.29
CA ASN A 211 12.01 -6.57 -5.69
C ASN A 211 12.18 -5.64 -4.47
N LYS A 212 11.14 -4.91 -4.10
CA LYS A 212 11.13 -4.00 -2.96
C LYS A 212 10.51 -4.62 -1.72
N ASP A 213 10.48 -3.85 -0.65
CA ASP A 213 9.91 -4.27 0.61
C ASP A 213 8.42 -4.60 0.46
N ARG A 214 8.05 -5.84 0.78
CA ARG A 214 6.67 -6.33 0.72
C ARG A 214 5.78 -5.82 1.85
N TYR A 215 6.34 -5.10 2.80
CA TYR A 215 5.64 -4.55 3.96
C TYR A 215 5.39 -3.03 3.86
N GLU A 216 5.59 -2.47 2.66
CA GLU A 216 5.29 -1.07 2.36
C GLU A 216 4.82 -0.89 0.91
N LEU A 217 3.94 -1.79 0.45
CA LEU A 217 3.46 -1.80 -0.93
C LEU A 217 2.64 -0.53 -1.22
N PRO A 218 2.99 0.23 -2.27
CA PRO A 218 2.29 1.46 -2.63
C PRO A 218 0.95 1.19 -3.28
N ARG A 219 0.01 2.15 -3.16
CA ARG A 219 -1.30 2.11 -3.81
C ARG A 219 -1.70 3.49 -4.31
N PHE A 220 -2.48 3.56 -5.39
CA PHE A 220 -3.06 4.80 -5.86
C PHE A 220 -4.46 4.98 -5.27
N PRO A 221 -4.66 5.98 -4.38
CA PRO A 221 -5.98 6.25 -3.83
C PRO A 221 -6.92 6.82 -4.91
N ILE A 222 -8.15 6.33 -4.91
CA ILE A 222 -9.22 6.76 -5.79
C ILE A 222 -10.39 7.28 -4.95
N ASN A 223 -10.85 8.48 -5.30
CA ASN A 223 -12.01 9.15 -4.76
C ASN A 223 -12.65 10.03 -5.84
N GLU A 224 -13.64 10.86 -5.53
CA GLU A 224 -14.31 11.73 -6.51
C GLU A 224 -13.30 12.58 -7.32
N LYS A 225 -12.31 13.18 -6.66
CA LYS A 225 -11.28 14.00 -7.31
C LYS A 225 -10.22 13.16 -8.00
N TYR A 226 -9.71 12.14 -7.31
CA TYR A 226 -8.60 11.33 -7.82
C TYR A 226 -9.03 10.19 -8.75
N GLY A 227 -10.35 9.96 -8.88
CA GLY A 227 -10.94 9.00 -9.80
C GLY A 227 -11.32 9.58 -11.16
N GLU A 228 -11.06 10.86 -11.44
CA GLU A 228 -11.34 11.44 -12.76
C GLU A 228 -10.67 10.64 -13.87
N ILE A 229 -11.41 10.41 -14.97
CA ILE A 229 -11.01 9.53 -16.08
C ILE A 229 -9.66 9.94 -16.69
N LYS A 230 -9.39 11.25 -16.82
CA LYS A 230 -8.11 11.74 -17.33
C LYS A 230 -6.95 11.28 -16.46
N ARG A 231 -7.05 11.52 -15.13
CA ARG A 231 -6.02 11.09 -14.18
C ARG A 231 -5.90 9.56 -14.13
N PHE A 232 -7.02 8.83 -14.19
CA PHE A 232 -6.99 7.38 -14.15
C PHE A 232 -6.23 6.79 -15.36
N LYS A 233 -6.41 7.34 -16.56
CA LYS A 233 -5.64 6.96 -17.76
C LYS A 233 -4.14 7.19 -17.56
N GLU A 234 -3.75 8.28 -16.92
CA GLU A 234 -2.34 8.56 -16.59
C GLU A 234 -1.82 7.53 -15.58
N VAL A 235 -2.55 7.30 -14.47
CA VAL A 235 -2.16 6.36 -13.41
C VAL A 235 -1.95 4.96 -13.97
N ILE A 236 -2.87 4.42 -14.75
CA ILE A 236 -2.72 3.07 -15.32
C ILE A 236 -1.58 2.94 -16.33
N SER A 237 -0.96 4.05 -16.75
CA SER A 237 0.22 4.06 -17.62
C SER A 237 1.55 4.00 -16.84
N TYR A 238 1.57 4.30 -15.54
CA TYR A 238 2.79 4.41 -14.75
C TYR A 238 3.53 3.07 -14.61
N LEU A 239 4.85 3.15 -14.50
CA LEU A 239 5.77 2.04 -14.29
C LEU A 239 6.47 2.20 -12.93
N PRO A 240 6.99 1.12 -12.32
CA PRO A 240 7.71 1.24 -11.07
C PRO A 240 9.00 2.04 -11.25
N LEU A 241 9.26 2.96 -10.32
CA LEU A 241 10.53 3.67 -10.27
C LEU A 241 11.62 2.70 -9.82
N GLN A 242 12.59 2.47 -10.67
CA GLN A 242 13.70 1.57 -10.36
C GLN A 242 14.77 2.31 -9.57
N TYR A 243 15.01 1.92 -8.32
CA TYR A 243 16.06 2.46 -7.46
C TYR A 243 16.66 1.35 -6.60
N LYS A 244 17.84 1.58 -6.04
CA LYS A 244 18.47 0.64 -5.12
C LYS A 244 18.06 0.90 -3.67
N ILE A 245 18.26 2.12 -3.21
CA ILE A 245 18.07 2.56 -1.83
C ILE A 245 17.37 3.89 -1.80
N ILE A 246 16.44 4.06 -0.86
CA ILE A 246 15.85 5.34 -0.49
C ILE A 246 16.08 5.58 0.99
N LYS A 247 16.47 6.80 1.36
CA LYS A 247 16.62 7.24 2.75
C LYS A 247 15.84 8.54 2.96
N PRO A 248 15.28 8.78 4.16
CA PRO A 248 15.32 7.92 5.33
C PRO A 248 14.52 6.62 5.12
N GLU A 249 14.93 5.55 5.79
CA GLU A 249 14.18 4.29 5.81
C GLU A 249 12.93 4.42 6.65
N ASN A 250 13.06 5.07 7.82
CA ASN A 250 11.90 5.46 8.63
C ASN A 250 11.21 6.66 7.97
N LYS A 251 9.97 6.46 7.53
CA LYS A 251 9.15 7.49 6.88
C LYS A 251 8.29 8.30 7.85
N PHE A 252 8.21 7.86 9.10
CA PHE A 252 7.60 8.59 10.20
C PHE A 252 8.70 9.25 11.04
N MET A 253 8.81 10.58 10.95
CA MET A 253 9.91 11.35 11.51
C MET A 253 9.51 12.01 12.81
N ASN A 254 10.45 12.06 13.77
CA ASN A 254 10.32 12.87 14.98
C ASN A 254 10.72 14.33 14.68
N ASP A 255 10.28 15.26 15.54
CA ASP A 255 10.54 16.70 15.39
C ASP A 255 12.03 17.05 15.22
N GLY A 256 12.90 16.36 15.96
CA GLY A 256 14.36 16.58 15.88
C GLY A 256 15.05 16.05 14.63
N GLU A 257 14.35 15.23 13.83
CA GLU A 257 14.86 14.64 12.58
C GLU A 257 14.31 15.34 11.34
N ASN A 258 13.49 16.35 11.54
CA ASN A 258 12.81 17.10 10.48
C ASN A 258 13.50 18.47 10.21
N PRO A 259 13.83 18.82 8.95
CA PRO A 259 13.63 18.06 7.71
C PRO A 259 14.70 16.96 7.50
N PRO A 260 14.29 15.75 7.05
CA PRO A 260 15.23 14.66 6.87
C PRO A 260 16.13 14.88 5.64
N LYS A 261 17.35 14.39 5.68
CA LYS A 261 18.17 14.30 4.48
C LYS A 261 17.64 13.15 3.59
N MET A 262 16.79 13.49 2.62
CA MET A 262 16.27 12.49 1.69
C MET A 262 17.27 12.23 0.56
N THR A 263 17.58 10.95 0.31
CA THR A 263 18.42 10.52 -0.81
C THR A 263 17.82 9.29 -1.48
N ILE A 264 17.99 9.21 -2.80
CA ILE A 264 17.63 8.04 -3.61
C ILE A 264 18.86 7.62 -4.41
N GLU A 265 19.33 6.40 -4.21
CA GLU A 265 20.38 5.79 -5.04
C GLU A 265 19.74 4.99 -6.16
N PHE A 266 20.02 5.35 -7.40
CA PHE A 266 19.55 4.65 -8.59
C PHE A 266 20.55 3.61 -9.09
N PHE A 267 20.08 2.71 -9.97
CA PHE A 267 20.97 1.84 -10.72
C PHE A 267 21.78 2.67 -11.73
N LYS A 268 23.03 2.27 -11.98
CA LYS A 268 23.95 3.02 -12.89
C LYS A 268 23.42 3.16 -14.31
N ASP A 269 22.59 2.21 -14.76
CA ASP A 269 22.00 2.20 -16.09
C ASP A 269 20.59 2.79 -16.15
N GLN A 270 20.12 3.39 -15.04
CA GLN A 270 18.80 4.07 -15.01
C GLN A 270 18.82 5.31 -15.89
N LYS A 271 17.86 5.36 -16.82
CA LYS A 271 17.71 6.47 -17.78
C LYS A 271 16.69 7.49 -17.29
N ASN A 272 16.74 8.68 -17.88
CA ASN A 272 15.77 9.76 -17.68
C ASN A 272 15.70 10.32 -16.25
N LEU A 273 16.78 10.19 -15.49
CA LEU A 273 16.85 10.71 -14.10
C LEU A 273 16.73 12.24 -14.05
N GLU A 274 17.14 12.93 -15.13
CA GLU A 274 17.01 14.38 -15.32
C GLU A 274 15.55 14.86 -15.35
N ASN A 275 14.61 13.97 -15.65
CA ASN A 275 13.17 14.28 -15.69
C ASN A 275 12.49 14.14 -14.33
N ILE A 276 13.20 13.69 -13.30
CA ILE A 276 12.64 13.57 -11.95
C ILE A 276 12.38 14.95 -11.37
N ASN A 277 11.21 15.12 -10.79
CA ASN A 277 10.84 16.30 -10.02
C ASN A 277 10.46 15.89 -8.61
N CYS A 278 10.90 16.68 -7.62
CA CYS A 278 10.51 16.51 -6.23
C CYS A 278 9.57 17.64 -5.83
N PHE A 279 8.53 17.30 -5.08
CA PHE A 279 7.60 18.27 -4.52
C PHE A 279 7.44 17.99 -3.04
N SER A 280 7.42 19.04 -2.24
CA SER A 280 7.10 18.99 -0.81
C SER A 280 5.77 19.69 -0.54
N ASN A 281 5.05 19.22 0.47
CA ASN A 281 3.84 19.86 0.96
C ASN A 281 4.14 20.51 2.32
N GLU A 282 4.06 21.83 2.37
CA GLU A 282 4.29 22.60 3.58
C GLU A 282 3.08 23.48 3.86
N GLY A 283 2.47 23.30 5.03
CA GLY A 283 1.30 24.07 5.41
C GLY A 283 0.20 24.04 4.35
N SER A 284 -0.09 22.86 3.79
CA SER A 284 -1.11 22.61 2.76
C SER A 284 -0.78 23.20 1.37
N LYS A 285 0.46 23.63 1.11
CA LYS A 285 0.90 24.12 -0.21
C LYS A 285 1.99 23.24 -0.79
N TRP A 286 1.73 22.69 -1.96
CA TRP A 286 2.73 21.96 -2.73
C TRP A 286 3.73 22.90 -3.39
N ARG A 287 5.00 22.64 -3.21
CA ARG A 287 6.10 23.40 -3.81
C ARG A 287 7.09 22.46 -4.48
N LYS A 288 7.64 22.87 -5.63
CA LYS A 288 8.75 22.15 -6.27
C LYS A 288 10.00 22.33 -5.42
N THR A 289 10.61 21.22 -5.01
CA THR A 289 11.81 21.18 -4.17
C THR A 289 13.04 21.01 -5.04
N LYS A 290 14.14 21.69 -4.67
CA LYS A 290 15.41 21.54 -5.36
C LYS A 290 16.00 20.17 -5.12
N ILE A 291 16.42 19.51 -6.19
CA ILE A 291 17.13 18.24 -6.16
C ILE A 291 18.51 18.38 -6.79
N VAL A 292 19.45 17.58 -6.32
CA VAL A 292 20.81 17.47 -6.88
C VAL A 292 21.05 16.01 -7.21
N LEU A 293 21.46 15.72 -8.43
CA LEU A 293 21.80 14.38 -8.91
C LEU A 293 23.31 14.33 -9.19
N ILE A 294 24.02 13.47 -8.43
CA ILE A 294 25.46 13.23 -8.59
C ILE A 294 25.68 11.70 -8.53
N ASP A 295 26.38 11.14 -9.49
CA ASP A 295 26.75 9.72 -9.54
C ASP A 295 25.59 8.75 -9.26
N ASN A 296 24.42 9.01 -9.88
CA ASN A 296 23.17 8.27 -9.68
C ASN A 296 22.56 8.36 -8.25
N VAL A 297 23.03 9.28 -7.43
CA VAL A 297 22.42 9.63 -6.15
C VAL A 297 21.69 10.95 -6.25
N LEU A 298 20.37 10.89 -6.11
CA LEU A 298 19.54 12.07 -5.98
C LEU A 298 19.45 12.46 -4.51
N THR A 299 19.75 13.74 -4.23
CA THR A 299 19.59 14.33 -2.89
C THR A 299 18.57 15.46 -2.97
N VAL A 300 17.63 15.47 -2.04
CA VAL A 300 16.67 16.56 -1.86
C VAL A 300 17.29 17.62 -0.96
N SER A 301 17.33 18.87 -1.45
CA SER A 301 17.85 20.01 -0.70
C SER A 301 16.69 20.80 -0.08
N TYR A 302 16.54 20.67 1.22
CA TYR A 302 15.58 21.45 2.02
C TYR A 302 16.22 22.75 2.49
N THR A 303 16.28 23.77 1.65
CA THR A 303 16.91 25.03 2.05
C THR A 303 16.03 25.92 2.94
N HIS A 304 14.71 25.60 3.05
CA HIS A 304 13.73 26.43 3.78
C HIS A 304 12.53 25.64 4.33
N LEU A 305 12.67 24.34 4.61
CA LEU A 305 11.55 23.47 4.94
C LEU A 305 11.56 23.07 6.41
N THR A 306 10.60 23.58 7.18
CA THR A 306 10.07 22.87 8.34
C THR A 306 8.91 22.01 7.82
N LEU A 307 9.10 20.70 7.69
CA LEU A 307 7.99 19.79 7.42
C LEU A 307 7.11 19.72 8.68
N PRO A 308 5.77 19.64 8.54
CA PRO A 308 4.92 19.38 9.69
C PRO A 308 5.31 18.02 10.29
N THR A 309 5.23 17.92 11.61
CA THR A 309 5.64 16.79 12.45
C THR A 309 5.00 15.44 12.13
N ASN A 310 4.08 15.37 11.19
CA ASN A 310 3.33 14.19 10.79
C ASN A 310 3.38 13.96 9.26
N THR A 311 4.53 14.18 8.62
CA THR A 311 4.62 13.97 7.17
C THR A 311 5.09 12.56 6.88
N VAL A 312 4.23 11.73 6.28
CA VAL A 312 4.62 10.49 5.61
C VAL A 312 5.34 10.88 4.32
N VAL A 313 6.62 10.56 4.21
CA VAL A 313 7.45 10.81 3.03
C VAL A 313 7.30 9.67 2.02
#